data_241d5db98d2499a5911e489143a00f22
#
_entry.id   241d5db98d2499a5911e489143a00f22
#
_cell.length_a   1.000
_cell.length_b   1.000
_cell.length_c   1.000
_cell.angle_alpha   90.00
_cell.angle_beta   90.00
_cell.angle_gamma   90.00
#
_symmetry.space_group_name_H-M   'P 1'
#
loop_
_entity.id
_entity.type
_entity.pdbx_description
1 polymer ?
#
loop_
_entity_poly.entity_id
_entity_poly.type
_entity_poly.pdbx_seq_one_letter_code
_entity_poly.pdbx_strand_id
1 'polypeptide(L)'
;MHRTTLPLARSYVAALLLSLAACGTESDVDSNAEGVSARAEGSLASTPLGSFKTGLITYYNATGAGACSFDASPQDLDVAAIAQGEYENSAACGSCAEVQGPLGTVRVRIVDVCPGCTTAGHLDLSREAFAKIAKPIDGRVPVKWRFVSCPVTGPIQYRFKTGSSQYWTAIQVRNHALPVKKLEYMNNGKWVEVSRLSYNYFVQASGMGAGSIRVRVTASNGQVLEDTLPSVQAEKTFPGKAQFTP
;
A
#
# COMPACT_ATOMS: atom_id res chain seq x y z
N MET A 1 -52.05 -33.19 -15.30
CA MET A 1 -53.28 -32.69 -16.00
C MET A 1 -53.16 -31.19 -16.17
N HIS A 2 -53.41 -30.75 -17.42
CA HIS A 2 -53.48 -29.36 -17.96
C HIS A 2 -52.10 -28.70 -18.19
N ARG A 3 -51.54 -28.68 -19.30
CA ARG A 3 -51.67 -28.24 -20.71
C ARG A 3 -52.31 -26.86 -20.90
N THR A 4 -51.57 -26.06 -21.65
CA THR A 4 -51.92 -25.12 -22.74
C THR A 4 -51.33 -23.74 -22.53
N THR A 5 -50.83 -22.96 -23.45
CA THR A 5 -50.45 -22.98 -24.88
C THR A 5 -49.82 -21.63 -25.20
N LEU A 6 -48.85 -21.59 -26.08
CA LEU A 6 -48.39 -20.37 -26.78
C LEU A 6 -49.48 -19.88 -27.77
N PRO A 7 -49.40 -18.63 -28.20
CA PRO A 7 -49.33 -18.46 -29.64
C PRO A 7 -48.29 -17.44 -30.17
N LEU A 8 -47.93 -17.79 -31.37
CA LEU A 8 -47.12 -17.25 -32.44
C LEU A 8 -47.49 -15.85 -32.97
N ALA A 9 -46.43 -15.18 -33.44
CA ALA A 9 -46.22 -14.49 -34.71
C ALA A 9 -47.09 -13.29 -35.14
N ARG A 10 -46.39 -12.25 -35.61
CA ARG A 10 -46.61 -11.69 -36.97
C ARG A 10 -45.48 -10.75 -37.38
N SER A 11 -44.86 -11.17 -38.49
CA SER A 11 -43.98 -10.39 -39.36
C SER A 11 -44.75 -9.31 -40.09
N TYR A 12 -44.12 -8.15 -40.36
CA TYR A 12 -44.41 -7.31 -41.49
C TYR A 12 -43.11 -6.82 -42.15
N VAL A 13 -42.99 -7.16 -43.43
CA VAL A 13 -42.01 -6.74 -44.42
C VAL A 13 -42.61 -5.62 -45.24
N ALA A 14 -41.89 -4.59 -45.63
CA ALA A 14 -41.97 -3.83 -46.86
C ALA A 14 -41.03 -2.62 -46.74
N ALA A 15 -40.12 -2.46 -47.53
CA ALA A 15 -39.80 -2.30 -48.94
C ALA A 15 -39.35 -0.85 -49.21
N LEU A 16 -38.13 -0.78 -49.67
CA LEU A 16 -37.53 -0.13 -50.84
C LEU A 16 -37.95 1.31 -51.18
N LEU A 17 -36.96 2.22 -51.28
CA LEU A 17 -36.78 3.08 -52.47
C LEU A 17 -35.35 3.61 -52.57
N LEU A 18 -34.75 3.39 -53.74
CA LEU A 18 -33.49 3.95 -54.23
C LEU A 18 -33.64 5.42 -54.61
N SER A 19 -32.59 6.21 -54.47
CA SER A 19 -32.26 7.27 -55.42
C SER A 19 -30.74 7.48 -55.46
N LEU A 20 -30.20 7.36 -56.69
CA LEU A 20 -28.83 7.72 -57.08
C LEU A 20 -28.76 9.23 -57.40
N ALA A 21 -27.60 9.83 -57.15
CA ALA A 21 -26.87 10.80 -58.00
C ALA A 21 -25.67 11.29 -57.20
N ALA A 22 -24.50 11.07 -57.57
CA ALA A 22 -23.59 11.46 -58.64
C ALA A 22 -22.58 12.52 -58.20
N CYS A 23 -21.33 12.13 -58.26
CA CYS A 23 -20.12 12.82 -58.74
C CYS A 23 -19.59 14.06 -58.00
N GLY A 24 -18.35 14.01 -57.62
CA GLY A 24 -17.47 15.14 -57.70
C GLY A 24 -16.34 15.24 -56.65
N THR A 25 -15.15 14.96 -57.14
CA THR A 25 -13.82 15.52 -56.88
C THR A 25 -13.01 15.06 -55.65
N GLU A 26 -11.87 14.54 -56.03
CA GLU A 26 -10.65 14.28 -55.24
C GLU A 26 -10.22 15.52 -54.47
N SER A 27 -9.74 15.34 -53.24
CA SER A 27 -8.39 15.72 -52.80
C SER A 27 -8.25 15.58 -51.28
N ASP A 28 -7.07 15.18 -50.91
CA ASP A 28 -6.37 15.30 -49.64
C ASP A 28 -6.51 14.15 -48.63
N VAL A 29 -5.45 13.40 -48.74
CA VAL A 29 -4.92 12.47 -47.72
C VAL A 29 -4.60 13.27 -46.45
N ASP A 30 -5.44 13.14 -45.42
CA ASP A 30 -5.05 13.52 -44.08
C ASP A 30 -5.03 12.27 -43.21
N SER A 31 -3.81 11.83 -42.93
CA SER A 31 -3.50 10.72 -42.05
C SER A 31 -3.72 11.12 -40.60
N ASN A 32 -4.95 11.05 -40.16
CA ASN A 32 -5.23 11.06 -38.71
C ASN A 32 -5.04 9.66 -38.15
N ALA A 33 -3.84 9.42 -37.65
CA ALA A 33 -3.59 8.34 -36.72
C ALA A 33 -4.41 8.62 -35.46
N GLU A 34 -5.56 8.01 -35.34
CA GLU A 34 -6.28 7.93 -34.06
C GLU A 34 -5.38 7.19 -33.08
N GLY A 35 -4.70 8.00 -32.25
CA GLY A 35 -4.00 7.49 -31.07
C GLY A 35 -5.00 6.80 -30.17
N VAL A 36 -4.92 5.48 -30.11
CA VAL A 36 -5.51 4.68 -29.05
C VAL A 36 -4.93 5.19 -27.75
N SER A 37 -5.64 6.10 -27.11
CA SER A 37 -5.34 6.52 -25.75
C SER A 37 -5.53 5.30 -24.86
N ALA A 38 -4.46 4.60 -24.57
CA ALA A 38 -4.43 3.60 -23.52
C ALA A 38 -4.89 4.31 -22.24
N ARG A 39 -6.08 3.95 -21.81
CA ARG A 39 -6.64 4.36 -20.51
C ARG A 39 -5.64 3.91 -19.47
N ALA A 40 -4.82 4.84 -18.97
CA ALA A 40 -3.98 4.63 -17.82
C ALA A 40 -4.93 4.28 -16.67
N GLU A 41 -4.94 3.00 -16.28
CA GLU A 41 -5.53 2.60 -15.02
C GLU A 41 -4.87 3.47 -13.96
N GLY A 42 -5.70 4.20 -13.20
CA GLY A 42 -5.25 5.20 -12.25
C GLY A 42 -4.46 4.55 -11.10
N SER A 43 -3.20 4.25 -11.36
CA SER A 43 -2.22 4.02 -10.31
C SER A 43 -2.16 5.32 -9.52
N LEU A 44 -2.60 5.29 -8.26
CA LEU A 44 -2.41 6.42 -7.34
C LEU A 44 -0.93 6.80 -7.41
N ALA A 45 -0.64 7.98 -7.94
CA ALA A 45 0.72 8.45 -8.14
C ALA A 45 1.43 8.45 -6.79
N SER A 46 2.58 7.79 -6.71
CA SER A 46 3.40 7.79 -5.50
C SER A 46 4.43 8.92 -5.57
N THR A 47 4.53 9.69 -4.48
CA THR A 47 5.53 10.76 -4.36
C THR A 47 6.85 10.15 -3.87
N PRO A 48 7.99 10.42 -4.55
CA PRO A 48 9.31 10.02 -4.07
C PRO A 48 9.64 10.67 -2.72
N LEU A 49 10.18 9.87 -1.79
CA LEU A 49 10.62 10.30 -0.46
C LEU A 49 12.15 10.34 -0.34
N GLY A 50 12.87 10.16 -1.43
CA GLY A 50 14.32 10.18 -1.48
C GLY A 50 14.84 9.80 -2.86
N SER A 51 16.18 9.83 -3.02
CA SER A 51 16.86 9.42 -4.23
C SER A 51 16.87 7.90 -4.38
N PHE A 52 17.00 7.43 -5.62
CA PHE A 52 17.29 6.02 -5.88
C PHE A 52 18.63 5.61 -5.28
N LYS A 53 18.66 4.45 -4.66
CA LYS A 53 19.87 3.75 -4.25
C LYS A 53 19.99 2.42 -5.01
N THR A 54 21.23 1.97 -5.21
CA THR A 54 21.49 0.63 -5.76
C THR A 54 21.25 -0.42 -4.69
N GLY A 55 20.80 -1.59 -5.10
CA GLY A 55 20.56 -2.71 -4.21
C GLY A 55 20.47 -4.02 -4.97
N LEU A 56 20.04 -5.03 -4.25
CA LEU A 56 19.78 -6.37 -4.74
C LEU A 56 18.36 -6.75 -4.39
N ILE A 57 17.76 -7.63 -5.18
CA ILE A 57 16.54 -8.33 -4.79
C ILE A 57 16.76 -9.85 -4.80
N THR A 58 16.15 -10.49 -3.84
CA THR A 58 15.86 -11.93 -3.79
C THR A 58 14.36 -12.10 -3.57
N TYR A 59 13.87 -13.33 -3.39
CA TYR A 59 12.46 -13.54 -3.08
C TYR A 59 12.22 -14.67 -2.10
N TYR A 60 11.10 -14.57 -1.40
CA TYR A 60 10.63 -15.59 -0.44
C TYR A 60 9.11 -15.81 -0.58
N ASN A 61 8.59 -16.82 0.09
CA ASN A 61 7.15 -17.09 0.12
C ASN A 61 6.48 -16.20 1.17
N ALA A 62 6.27 -14.93 0.82
CA ALA A 62 5.63 -13.96 1.68
C ALA A 62 4.13 -14.25 1.84
N THR A 63 3.58 -13.89 2.98
CA THR A 63 2.14 -13.94 3.27
C THR A 63 1.54 -12.56 3.53
N GLY A 64 2.37 -11.51 3.54
CA GLY A 64 2.01 -10.17 3.99
C GLY A 64 2.21 -9.96 5.50
N ALA A 65 2.30 -11.03 6.28
CA ALA A 65 2.75 -11.00 7.68
C ALA A 65 4.27 -11.08 7.76
N GLY A 66 4.84 -10.65 8.90
CA GLY A 66 6.28 -10.70 9.16
C GLY A 66 6.63 -9.95 10.45
N ALA A 67 7.91 -9.63 10.61
CA ALA A 67 8.43 -8.95 11.81
C ALA A 67 7.77 -7.59 12.07
N CYS A 68 7.17 -6.95 11.05
CA CYS A 68 6.38 -5.75 11.21
C CYS A 68 5.01 -5.96 11.88
N SER A 69 4.67 -7.20 12.26
CA SER A 69 3.41 -7.54 12.94
C SER A 69 2.14 -7.08 12.21
N PHE A 70 2.17 -7.03 10.89
CA PHE A 70 0.95 -6.90 10.11
C PHE A 70 0.23 -8.24 9.98
N ASP A 71 -1.06 -8.21 9.76
CA ASP A 71 -1.83 -9.41 9.46
C ASP A 71 -1.47 -9.91 8.05
N ALA A 72 -1.66 -11.20 7.78
CA ALA A 72 -1.49 -11.74 6.43
C ALA A 72 -2.42 -11.03 5.43
N SER A 73 -1.91 -10.78 4.22
CA SER A 73 -2.63 -10.08 3.15
C SER A 73 -2.56 -10.86 1.83
N PRO A 74 -3.17 -12.05 1.74
CA PRO A 74 -3.02 -12.92 0.57
C PRO A 74 -3.54 -12.31 -0.74
N GLN A 75 -4.34 -11.24 -0.67
CA GLN A 75 -4.84 -10.50 -1.84
C GLN A 75 -3.92 -9.34 -2.27
N ASP A 76 -2.91 -9.01 -1.45
CA ASP A 76 -1.93 -7.96 -1.71
C ASP A 76 -0.55 -8.45 -1.27
N LEU A 77 0.15 -9.08 -2.21
CA LEU A 77 1.49 -9.63 -2.01
C LEU A 77 2.57 -8.76 -2.67
N ASP A 78 2.29 -7.51 -3.01
CA ASP A 78 3.34 -6.56 -3.35
C ASP A 78 4.05 -6.10 -2.06
N VAL A 79 4.80 -7.03 -1.45
CA VAL A 79 5.45 -6.86 -0.15
C VAL A 79 6.92 -7.27 -0.20
N ALA A 80 7.68 -6.77 0.79
CA ALA A 80 9.09 -7.07 0.92
C ALA A 80 9.52 -7.16 2.39
N ALA A 81 10.56 -7.95 2.63
CA ALA A 81 11.43 -7.84 3.77
C ALA A 81 12.63 -6.93 3.43
N ILE A 82 13.02 -6.07 4.35
CA ILE A 82 14.14 -5.15 4.18
C ILE A 82 15.37 -5.65 4.95
N ALA A 83 16.58 -5.34 4.45
CA ALA A 83 17.82 -5.70 5.12
C ALA A 83 17.85 -5.20 6.57
N GLN A 84 18.46 -5.98 7.47
CA GLN A 84 18.51 -5.71 8.92
C GLN A 84 19.04 -4.30 9.23
N GLY A 85 20.07 -3.83 8.51
CA GLY A 85 20.66 -2.50 8.73
C GLY A 85 19.75 -1.33 8.33
N GLU A 86 18.72 -1.58 7.50
CA GLU A 86 17.76 -0.59 7.03
C GLU A 86 16.37 -0.74 7.65
N TYR A 87 16.20 -1.76 8.48
CA TYR A 87 14.96 -1.99 9.24
C TYR A 87 14.76 -0.95 10.34
N GLU A 88 15.85 -0.39 10.88
CA GLU A 88 15.86 0.71 11.84
C GLU A 88 14.91 0.50 13.02
N ASN A 89 15.02 -0.66 13.69
CA ASN A 89 14.13 -1.02 14.79
C ASN A 89 12.65 -0.87 14.42
N SER A 90 12.27 -1.41 13.25
CA SER A 90 10.94 -1.35 12.64
C SER A 90 10.48 0.02 12.09
N ALA A 91 11.34 1.02 12.01
CA ALA A 91 10.96 2.32 11.44
C ALA A 91 10.58 2.22 9.95
N ALA A 92 11.13 1.25 9.22
CA ALA A 92 10.78 0.97 7.83
C ALA A 92 9.42 0.28 7.65
N CYS A 93 8.84 -0.30 8.72
CA CYS A 93 7.60 -1.06 8.63
C CYS A 93 6.42 -0.22 8.10
N GLY A 94 5.68 -0.78 7.15
CA GLY A 94 4.53 -0.14 6.52
C GLY A 94 4.89 0.93 5.49
N SER A 95 6.17 1.26 5.33
CA SER A 95 6.64 2.16 4.27
C SER A 95 6.56 1.47 2.90
N CYS A 96 6.44 2.25 1.83
CA CYS A 96 6.45 1.73 0.47
C CYS A 96 7.77 2.05 -0.23
N ALA A 97 8.23 1.12 -1.05
CA ALA A 97 9.40 1.26 -1.90
C ALA A 97 9.03 1.04 -3.37
N GLU A 98 9.52 1.92 -4.23
CA GLU A 98 9.51 1.72 -5.69
C GLU A 98 10.81 1.02 -6.07
N VAL A 99 10.70 -0.15 -6.71
CA VAL A 99 11.82 -1.00 -7.08
C VAL A 99 11.87 -1.16 -8.59
N GLN A 100 12.98 -0.78 -9.21
CA GLN A 100 13.21 -0.87 -10.66
C GLN A 100 14.15 -2.03 -10.93
N GLY A 101 13.63 -3.06 -11.56
CA GLY A 101 14.37 -4.23 -12.04
C GLY A 101 14.45 -4.29 -13.56
N PRO A 102 15.07 -5.34 -14.11
CA PRO A 102 15.31 -5.45 -15.56
C PRO A 102 14.02 -5.60 -16.40
N LEU A 103 12.93 -6.09 -15.84
CA LEU A 103 11.67 -6.31 -16.56
C LEU A 103 10.60 -5.25 -16.26
N GLY A 104 10.86 -4.30 -15.35
CA GLY A 104 9.91 -3.26 -15.02
C GLY A 104 10.09 -2.68 -13.63
N THR A 105 9.02 -2.08 -13.12
CA THR A 105 8.97 -1.43 -11.81
C THR A 105 7.81 -1.99 -11.00
N VAL A 106 8.05 -2.24 -9.72
CA VAL A 106 7.02 -2.61 -8.76
C VAL A 106 7.10 -1.71 -7.54
N ARG A 107 5.96 -1.45 -6.93
CA ARG A 107 5.89 -0.82 -5.61
C ARG A 107 5.54 -1.89 -4.59
N VAL A 108 6.36 -1.98 -3.54
CA VAL A 108 6.19 -2.96 -2.45
C VAL A 108 6.05 -2.27 -1.11
N ARG A 109 5.30 -2.87 -0.21
CA ARG A 109 5.20 -2.45 1.19
C ARG A 109 6.16 -3.27 2.04
N ILE A 110 6.92 -2.62 2.93
CA ILE A 110 7.80 -3.30 3.88
C ILE A 110 6.96 -3.91 5.01
N VAL A 111 7.00 -5.24 5.11
CA VAL A 111 6.23 -6.01 6.10
C VAL A 111 7.11 -6.87 7.00
N ASP A 112 8.39 -7.01 6.63
CA ASP A 112 9.29 -7.93 7.32
C ASP A 112 10.72 -7.41 7.34
N VAL A 113 11.58 -8.08 8.08
CA VAL A 113 13.03 -7.93 8.08
C VAL A 113 13.69 -9.17 7.51
N CYS A 114 14.76 -8.99 6.75
CA CYS A 114 15.59 -10.06 6.23
C CYS A 114 16.92 -10.09 6.99
N PRO A 115 17.10 -10.91 8.03
CA PRO A 115 18.36 -10.98 8.80
C PRO A 115 19.55 -11.47 7.95
N GLY A 116 19.29 -12.33 6.95
CA GLY A 116 20.29 -12.84 6.02
C GLY A 116 20.68 -11.87 4.90
N CYS A 117 19.98 -10.74 4.77
CA CYS A 117 20.27 -9.71 3.76
C CYS A 117 21.35 -8.75 4.29
N THR A 118 22.62 -9.13 4.14
CA THR A 118 23.76 -8.38 4.68
C THR A 118 24.27 -7.26 3.78
N THR A 119 23.86 -7.23 2.51
CA THR A 119 24.23 -6.18 1.56
C THR A 119 23.33 -4.96 1.73
N ALA A 120 23.91 -3.78 1.79
CA ALA A 120 23.13 -2.53 1.81
C ALA A 120 22.19 -2.43 0.61
N GLY A 121 20.96 -1.98 0.82
CA GLY A 121 19.95 -1.89 -0.22
C GLY A 121 19.34 -3.23 -0.65
N HIS A 122 19.58 -4.31 0.08
CA HIS A 122 18.98 -5.61 -0.22
C HIS A 122 17.52 -5.66 0.23
N LEU A 123 16.63 -6.00 -0.70
CA LEU A 123 15.22 -6.30 -0.44
C LEU A 123 14.95 -7.76 -0.79
N ASP A 124 14.25 -8.47 0.09
CA ASP A 124 13.73 -9.80 -0.19
C ASP A 124 12.22 -9.67 -0.50
N LEU A 125 11.88 -9.79 -1.77
CA LEU A 125 10.53 -9.53 -2.25
C LEU A 125 9.64 -10.77 -2.06
N SER A 126 8.33 -10.58 -2.06
CA SER A 126 7.45 -11.73 -2.34
C SER A 126 7.78 -12.30 -3.72
N ARG A 127 7.50 -13.58 -3.92
CA ARG A 127 7.66 -14.22 -5.25
C ARG A 127 6.85 -13.48 -6.33
N GLU A 128 5.67 -13.00 -5.98
CA GLU A 128 4.75 -12.27 -6.85
C GLU A 128 5.32 -10.92 -7.28
N ALA A 129 5.84 -10.15 -6.34
CA ALA A 129 6.48 -8.86 -6.62
C ALA A 129 7.77 -9.03 -7.44
N PHE A 130 8.60 -10.02 -7.08
CA PHE A 130 9.84 -10.33 -7.81
C PHE A 130 9.55 -10.66 -9.28
N ALA A 131 8.56 -11.51 -9.54
CA ALA A 131 8.20 -11.96 -10.89
C ALA A 131 7.73 -10.81 -11.81
N LYS A 132 7.29 -9.68 -11.27
CA LYS A 132 6.91 -8.50 -12.05
C LYS A 132 8.10 -7.75 -12.62
N ILE A 133 9.29 -7.87 -12.00
CA ILE A 133 10.46 -7.06 -12.35
C ILE A 133 11.72 -7.87 -12.68
N ALA A 134 11.69 -9.19 -12.47
CA ALA A 134 12.81 -10.09 -12.78
C ALA A 134 12.30 -11.51 -13.06
N LYS A 135 13.10 -12.33 -13.70
CA LYS A 135 12.77 -13.76 -13.91
C LYS A 135 13.06 -14.52 -12.60
N PRO A 136 12.13 -15.33 -12.09
CA PRO A 136 12.37 -16.09 -10.85
C PRO A 136 13.60 -17.01 -10.90
N ILE A 137 13.98 -17.51 -12.10
CA ILE A 137 15.17 -18.33 -12.27
C ILE A 137 16.48 -17.60 -11.99
N ASP A 138 16.51 -16.25 -12.08
CA ASP A 138 17.69 -15.46 -11.82
C ASP A 138 18.01 -15.40 -10.31
N GLY A 139 17.02 -15.60 -9.46
CA GLY A 139 17.11 -15.73 -8.02
C GLY A 139 17.65 -14.51 -7.26
N ARG A 140 18.66 -13.83 -7.80
CA ARG A 140 19.33 -12.66 -7.21
C ARG A 140 19.66 -11.64 -8.30
N VAL A 141 19.04 -10.45 -8.22
CA VAL A 141 19.08 -9.46 -9.31
C VAL A 141 19.46 -8.08 -8.78
N PRO A 142 20.41 -7.36 -9.43
CA PRO A 142 20.68 -5.95 -9.14
C PRO A 142 19.50 -5.07 -9.50
N VAL A 143 19.19 -4.11 -8.65
CA VAL A 143 18.07 -3.16 -8.84
C VAL A 143 18.45 -1.75 -8.37
N LYS A 144 17.58 -0.79 -8.69
CA LYS A 144 17.54 0.51 -8.03
C LYS A 144 16.21 0.64 -7.32
N TRP A 145 16.22 1.23 -6.13
CA TRP A 145 14.98 1.47 -5.40
C TRP A 145 15.05 2.70 -4.52
N ARG A 146 13.90 3.20 -4.13
CA ARG A 146 13.73 4.34 -3.20
C ARG A 146 12.46 4.20 -2.40
N PHE A 147 12.39 4.83 -1.26
CA PHE A 147 11.12 5.00 -0.58
C PHE A 147 10.22 5.97 -1.34
N VAL A 148 8.92 5.66 -1.32
CA VAL A 148 7.86 6.47 -1.93
C VAL A 148 6.65 6.51 -0.99
N SER A 149 5.75 7.45 -1.21
CA SER A 149 4.47 7.44 -0.49
C SER A 149 3.66 6.18 -0.82
N CYS A 150 2.96 5.65 0.18
CA CYS A 150 2.05 4.53 -0.02
C CYS A 150 0.70 5.02 -0.58
N PRO A 151 0.10 4.30 -1.54
CA PRO A 151 -1.20 4.63 -2.13
C PRO A 151 -2.34 4.14 -1.25
N VAL A 152 -2.40 4.63 -0.04
CA VAL A 152 -3.43 4.25 0.94
C VAL A 152 -4.68 5.11 0.80
N THR A 153 -5.82 4.55 1.15
CA THR A 153 -7.12 5.25 1.20
C THR A 153 -7.58 5.41 2.64
N GLY A 154 -8.26 6.52 2.91
CA GLY A 154 -8.76 6.84 4.25
C GLY A 154 -7.67 7.28 5.23
N PRO A 155 -8.03 7.47 6.51
CA PRO A 155 -7.13 7.97 7.53
C PRO A 155 -6.11 6.91 7.99
N ILE A 156 -5.08 7.36 8.72
CA ILE A 156 -4.22 6.43 9.49
C ILE A 156 -5.06 5.63 10.48
N GLN A 157 -4.54 4.50 10.90
CA GLN A 157 -5.24 3.59 11.81
C GLN A 157 -4.35 3.26 13.00
N TYR A 158 -4.98 2.99 14.14
CA TYR A 158 -4.34 2.63 15.39
C TYR A 158 -4.83 1.25 15.85
N ARG A 159 -3.94 0.27 15.90
CA ARG A 159 -4.27 -1.08 16.39
C ARG A 159 -3.65 -1.30 17.76
N PHE A 160 -4.48 -1.61 18.74
CA PHE A 160 -3.99 -2.09 20.04
C PHE A 160 -3.57 -3.55 19.95
N LYS A 161 -2.39 -3.85 20.48
CA LYS A 161 -1.86 -5.22 20.53
C LYS A 161 -2.68 -6.10 21.48
N THR A 162 -2.67 -7.40 21.22
CA THR A 162 -3.12 -8.42 22.18
C THR A 162 -2.45 -8.19 23.54
N GLY A 163 -3.23 -8.23 24.61
CA GLY A 163 -2.78 -7.97 25.97
C GLY A 163 -2.69 -6.50 26.36
N SER A 164 -2.99 -5.57 25.44
CA SER A 164 -3.06 -4.14 25.81
C SER A 164 -4.16 -3.87 26.83
N SER A 165 -3.84 -3.06 27.82
CA SER A 165 -4.74 -2.59 28.88
C SER A 165 -4.33 -1.18 29.31
N GLN A 166 -5.06 -0.58 30.23
CA GLN A 166 -4.68 0.72 30.83
C GLN A 166 -3.33 0.70 31.58
N TYR A 167 -2.83 -0.49 31.95
CA TYR A 167 -1.61 -0.70 32.72
C TYR A 167 -0.42 -1.13 31.86
N TRP A 168 -0.65 -1.54 30.62
CA TRP A 168 0.35 -1.83 29.61
C TRP A 168 -0.27 -1.60 28.24
N THR A 169 0.21 -0.64 27.50
CA THR A 169 -0.41 -0.24 26.23
C THR A 169 0.61 -0.35 25.09
N ALA A 170 0.23 -1.06 24.03
CA ALA A 170 1.01 -1.15 22.80
C ALA A 170 0.12 -0.77 21.60
N ILE A 171 0.56 0.22 20.83
CA ILE A 171 -0.17 0.75 19.65
C ILE A 171 0.70 0.58 18.42
N GLN A 172 0.11 0.01 17.36
CA GLN A 172 0.67 0.00 16.01
C GLN A 172 -0.05 1.04 15.16
N VAL A 173 0.71 1.90 14.49
CA VAL A 173 0.16 2.82 13.48
C VAL A 173 0.14 2.10 12.14
N ARG A 174 -1.01 2.08 11.48
CA ARG A 174 -1.28 1.39 10.22
C ARG A 174 -1.83 2.36 9.18
N ASN A 175 -1.89 1.91 7.93
CA ASN A 175 -2.51 2.66 6.82
C ASN A 175 -1.95 4.08 6.68
N HIS A 176 -0.65 4.25 6.77
CA HIS A 176 0.01 5.56 6.68
C HIS A 176 0.63 5.77 5.29
N ALA A 177 0.37 6.92 4.67
CA ALA A 177 0.94 7.29 3.37
C ALA A 177 2.44 7.59 3.43
N LEU A 178 2.92 8.05 4.57
CA LEU A 178 4.33 8.38 4.82
C LEU A 178 4.88 7.54 5.97
N PRO A 179 6.20 7.23 5.99
CA PRO A 179 6.82 6.52 7.10
C PRO A 179 6.57 7.24 8.43
N VAL A 180 6.25 6.48 9.45
CA VAL A 180 6.00 7.01 10.80
C VAL A 180 7.32 7.16 11.52
N LYS A 181 7.62 8.37 12.01
CA LYS A 181 8.83 8.68 12.79
C LYS A 181 8.63 8.38 14.27
N LYS A 182 7.56 8.90 14.88
CA LYS A 182 7.26 8.70 16.30
C LYS A 182 5.77 8.76 16.63
N LEU A 183 5.43 8.23 17.77
CA LEU A 183 4.12 8.35 18.41
C LEU A 183 4.32 8.90 19.81
N GLU A 184 3.47 9.84 20.22
CA GLU A 184 3.43 10.41 21.57
C GLU A 184 1.99 10.32 22.08
N TYR A 185 1.83 10.26 23.41
CA TYR A 185 0.51 10.35 24.05
C TYR A 185 0.49 11.48 25.07
N MET A 186 -0.70 12.00 25.35
CA MET A 186 -0.91 13.05 26.33
C MET A 186 -1.01 12.44 27.72
N ASN A 187 -0.06 12.79 28.59
CA ASN A 187 -0.06 12.40 29.99
C ASN A 187 0.05 13.65 30.88
N ASN A 188 -0.95 13.90 31.71
CA ASN A 188 -0.97 15.02 32.63
C ASN A 188 -0.62 16.38 31.98
N GLY A 189 -1.19 16.65 30.80
CA GLY A 189 -0.98 17.89 30.06
C GLY A 189 0.34 18.00 29.31
N LYS A 190 1.14 16.92 29.25
CA LYS A 190 2.42 16.87 28.52
C LYS A 190 2.42 15.75 27.50
N TRP A 191 3.04 16.00 26.33
CA TRP A 191 3.31 14.97 25.35
C TRP A 191 4.48 14.10 25.79
N VAL A 192 4.27 12.80 25.84
CA VAL A 192 5.27 11.79 26.21
C VAL A 192 5.51 10.89 25.00
N GLU A 193 6.76 10.82 24.55
CA GLU A 193 7.14 9.95 23.44
C GLU A 193 7.08 8.48 23.89
N VAL A 194 6.58 7.63 23.00
CA VAL A 194 6.42 6.20 23.24
C VAL A 194 7.47 5.44 22.45
N SER A 195 8.21 4.55 23.12
CA SER A 195 9.27 3.76 22.50
C SER A 195 8.70 2.80 21.46
N ARG A 196 9.28 2.81 20.24
CA ARG A 196 9.01 1.81 19.22
C ARG A 196 9.87 0.59 19.47
N LEU A 197 9.26 -0.60 19.41
CA LEU A 197 9.98 -1.87 19.52
C LEU A 197 10.16 -2.52 18.14
N SER A 198 11.09 -3.43 18.02
CA SER A 198 11.49 -4.09 16.77
C SER A 198 10.38 -4.86 16.06
N TYR A 199 9.24 -5.07 16.70
CA TYR A 199 8.05 -5.70 16.12
C TYR A 199 6.94 -4.68 15.76
N ASN A 200 7.31 -3.41 15.51
CA ASN A 200 6.45 -2.35 14.99
C ASN A 200 5.27 -1.97 15.91
N TYR A 201 5.47 -2.02 17.21
CA TYR A 201 4.56 -1.44 18.18
C TYR A 201 5.25 -0.35 19.00
N PHE A 202 4.51 0.73 19.26
CA PHE A 202 4.87 1.74 20.25
C PHE A 202 4.35 1.29 21.60
N VAL A 203 5.24 1.07 22.55
CA VAL A 203 4.92 0.42 23.83
C VAL A 203 5.15 1.34 25.00
N GLN A 204 4.08 1.60 25.75
CA GLN A 204 4.14 2.22 27.07
C GLN A 204 3.95 1.14 28.14
N ALA A 205 5.07 0.76 28.76
CA ALA A 205 5.10 -0.37 29.68
C ALA A 205 4.31 -0.15 30.98
N SER A 206 4.11 1.12 31.38
CA SER A 206 3.27 1.50 32.53
C SER A 206 1.81 1.79 32.12
N GLY A 207 1.45 1.54 30.86
CA GLY A 207 0.14 1.85 30.31
C GLY A 207 -0.05 3.34 30.02
N MET A 208 -1.17 3.66 29.37
CA MET A 208 -1.56 5.03 29.04
C MET A 208 -2.75 5.52 29.88
N GLY A 209 -3.13 4.75 30.93
CA GLY A 209 -4.22 5.08 31.84
C GLY A 209 -5.60 4.66 31.35
N ALA A 210 -6.60 4.99 32.16
CA ALA A 210 -8.00 4.73 31.87
C ALA A 210 -8.61 5.83 30.98
N GLY A 211 -9.70 5.50 30.28
CA GLY A 211 -10.44 6.46 29.46
C GLY A 211 -9.85 6.67 28.07
N SER A 212 -10.21 7.77 27.44
CA SER A 212 -9.75 8.12 26.10
C SER A 212 -8.29 8.58 26.13
N ILE A 213 -7.55 8.25 25.06
CA ILE A 213 -6.12 8.53 24.93
C ILE A 213 -5.93 9.54 23.80
N ARG A 214 -5.40 10.74 24.10
CA ARG A 214 -4.95 11.64 23.06
C ARG A 214 -3.55 11.21 22.62
N VAL A 215 -3.39 11.04 21.31
CA VAL A 215 -2.14 10.65 20.67
C VAL A 215 -1.78 11.65 19.58
N ARG A 216 -0.48 11.76 19.28
CA ARG A 216 -0.02 12.38 18.05
C ARG A 216 1.03 11.52 17.37
N VAL A 217 0.96 11.46 16.06
CA VAL A 217 1.88 10.71 15.22
C VAL A 217 2.61 11.68 14.31
N THR A 218 3.93 11.58 14.30
CA THR A 218 4.79 12.38 13.42
C THR A 218 5.30 11.53 12.28
N ALA A 219 5.13 11.99 11.05
CA ALA A 219 5.68 11.37 9.85
C ALA A 219 7.15 11.74 9.63
N SER A 220 7.82 11.04 8.71
CA SER A 220 9.23 11.26 8.34
C SER A 220 9.51 12.68 7.82
N ASN A 221 8.53 13.34 7.19
CA ASN A 221 8.63 14.71 6.70
C ASN A 221 8.28 15.79 7.75
N GLY A 222 8.01 15.38 8.99
CA GLY A 222 7.67 16.28 10.09
C GLY A 222 6.19 16.63 10.24
N GLN A 223 5.31 16.18 9.34
CA GLN A 223 3.86 16.35 9.53
C GLN A 223 3.40 15.64 10.81
N VAL A 224 2.44 16.25 11.50
CA VAL A 224 1.88 15.74 12.75
C VAL A 224 0.37 15.59 12.61
N LEU A 225 -0.15 14.43 12.99
CA LEU A 225 -1.57 14.16 13.11
C LEU A 225 -1.90 13.92 14.59
N GLU A 226 -2.97 14.56 15.09
CA GLU A 226 -3.46 14.38 16.45
C GLU A 226 -4.84 13.72 16.46
N ASP A 227 -4.98 12.69 17.26
CA ASP A 227 -6.20 11.91 17.41
C ASP A 227 -6.56 11.67 18.88
N THR A 228 -7.83 11.34 19.11
CA THR A 228 -8.31 10.88 20.40
C THR A 228 -8.87 9.48 20.20
N LEU A 229 -8.17 8.50 20.74
CA LEU A 229 -8.59 7.11 20.73
C LEU A 229 -9.54 6.84 21.91
N PRO A 230 -10.45 5.87 21.80
CA PRO A 230 -11.23 5.41 22.95
C PRO A 230 -10.31 4.77 24.00
N SER A 231 -10.87 4.34 25.10
CA SER A 231 -10.14 3.51 26.08
C SER A 231 -9.51 2.29 25.42
N VAL A 232 -8.40 1.81 26.00
CA VAL A 232 -7.65 0.66 25.48
C VAL A 232 -8.57 -0.54 25.29
N GLN A 233 -8.58 -1.10 24.09
CA GLN A 233 -9.30 -2.31 23.72
C GLN A 233 -8.36 -3.22 22.94
N ALA A 234 -7.85 -4.26 23.58
CA ALA A 234 -6.94 -5.22 22.97
C ALA A 234 -7.48 -5.74 21.62
N GLU A 235 -6.61 -5.88 20.63
CA GLU A 235 -6.91 -6.40 19.28
C GLU A 235 -7.88 -5.56 18.44
N LYS A 236 -8.32 -4.40 18.93
CA LYS A 236 -9.15 -3.48 18.15
C LYS A 236 -8.31 -2.48 17.37
N THR A 237 -8.83 -2.12 16.21
CA THR A 237 -8.28 -1.08 15.33
C THR A 237 -9.26 0.07 15.25
N PHE A 238 -8.76 1.29 15.43
CA PHE A 238 -9.55 2.52 15.37
C PHE A 238 -9.00 3.44 14.28
N PRO A 239 -9.84 4.07 13.48
CA PRO A 239 -9.40 5.06 12.52
C PRO A 239 -8.98 6.35 13.22
N GLY A 240 -7.97 7.01 12.70
CA GLY A 240 -7.69 8.41 12.97
C GLY A 240 -8.65 9.33 12.22
N LYS A 241 -8.38 10.64 12.26
CA LYS A 241 -9.21 11.65 11.57
C LYS A 241 -8.70 11.98 10.18
N ALA A 242 -7.39 11.83 9.96
CA ALA A 242 -6.72 12.30 8.76
C ALA A 242 -5.62 11.33 8.27
N GLN A 243 -5.07 11.67 7.11
CA GLN A 243 -3.92 10.99 6.50
C GLN A 243 -2.79 11.99 6.32
N PHE A 244 -1.54 11.51 6.31
CA PHE A 244 -0.39 12.31 5.89
C PHE A 244 -0.47 12.62 4.39
N THR A 245 -0.11 13.84 4.03
CA THR A 245 -0.04 14.29 2.64
C THR A 245 1.39 14.12 2.12
N PRO A 246 1.60 13.34 1.04
CA PRO A 246 2.90 13.15 0.41
C PRO A 246 3.49 14.42 -0.20
#